data_09db9af9e59b3b46fafadc3a1861a180
#
_entry.id   09db9af9e59b3b46fafadc3a1861a180
#
_cell.length_a   1.000
_cell.length_b   1.000
_cell.length_c   1.000
_cell.angle_alpha   90.00
_cell.angle_beta   90.00
_cell.angle_gamma   90.00
#
_symmetry.space_group_name_H-M   'P 1'
#
loop_
_entity.id
_entity.type
_entity.pdbx_description
1 polymer ?
#
loop_
_entity_poly.entity_id
_entity_poly.type
_entity_poly.pdbx_seq_one_letter_code
_entity_poly.pdbx_strand_id
1 'polypeptide(L)'
;MPASRLLYCKLTVDKLFISANSLLRDSMELARLVVSSGFRPTFLVAMWRGGAPIGIAVQEVLEYHSIIVDHIAIRTSSYTGIDQADKTVRVHAIDYLVSRLSADDELLLVDDVFDSGRSLEAVIKELQQRCRKNWPEKWRIATVYYKSSRNRSALVPDYYVLDTDKWLVFPHELIGLTTEEILEHKPVGPNFFETP
;
A
#
# COMPACT_ATOMS: atom_id res chain seq x y z
N MET A 1 -39.15 5.74 37.05
CA MET A 1 -38.27 4.72 36.42
C MET A 1 -37.26 5.45 35.60
N PRO A 2 -36.00 5.56 36.00
CA PRO A 2 -34.98 6.25 35.18
C PRO A 2 -34.46 5.29 34.13
N ALA A 3 -34.48 5.76 32.87
CA ALA A 3 -33.94 5.06 31.73
C ALA A 3 -32.40 4.93 31.87
N SER A 4 -31.94 3.68 31.86
CA SER A 4 -30.52 3.33 31.88
C SER A 4 -29.82 3.86 30.62
N ARG A 5 -28.95 4.86 30.80
CA ARG A 5 -27.95 5.26 29.82
C ARG A 5 -26.98 4.12 29.66
N LEU A 6 -27.14 3.34 28.60
CA LEU A 6 -26.09 2.45 28.11
C LEU A 6 -24.90 3.33 27.67
N LEU A 7 -23.86 3.38 28.51
CA LEU A 7 -22.55 3.88 28.13
C LEU A 7 -22.00 2.93 27.05
N TYR A 8 -22.13 3.32 25.79
CA TYR A 8 -21.30 2.78 24.73
C TYR A 8 -19.86 3.24 25.01
N CYS A 9 -19.07 2.36 25.61
CA CYS A 9 -17.64 2.51 25.62
C CYS A 9 -17.17 2.47 24.14
N LYS A 10 -16.98 3.63 23.52
CA LYS A 10 -16.26 3.73 22.26
C LYS A 10 -14.86 3.20 22.55
N LEU A 11 -14.56 1.99 22.11
CA LEU A 11 -13.19 1.53 21.98
C LEU A 11 -12.49 2.53 21.07
N THR A 12 -11.74 3.46 21.67
CA THR A 12 -10.89 4.37 20.93
C THR A 12 -9.77 3.54 20.33
N VAL A 13 -9.87 3.28 19.04
CA VAL A 13 -8.78 2.65 18.29
C VAL A 13 -7.59 3.61 18.33
N ASP A 14 -6.45 3.15 18.81
CA ASP A 14 -5.21 3.95 18.85
C ASP A 14 -4.76 4.24 17.42
N LYS A 15 -5.07 5.45 16.93
CA LYS A 15 -4.75 5.93 15.59
C LYS A 15 -3.36 6.55 15.57
N LEU A 16 -2.54 6.15 14.60
CA LEU A 16 -1.26 6.78 14.28
C LEU A 16 -1.43 7.65 13.02
N PHE A 17 -1.49 8.97 13.22
CA PHE A 17 -1.56 9.93 12.12
C PHE A 17 -0.17 10.14 11.52
N ILE A 18 -0.04 9.87 10.23
CA ILE A 18 1.20 9.98 9.47
C ILE A 18 1.19 11.31 8.74
N SER A 19 2.22 12.15 8.96
CA SER A 19 2.37 13.39 8.22
C SER A 19 2.88 13.14 6.79
N ALA A 20 2.61 14.07 5.86
CA ALA A 20 3.13 13.97 4.50
C ALA A 20 4.67 13.94 4.47
N ASN A 21 5.31 14.72 5.33
CA ASN A 21 6.77 14.77 5.43
C ASN A 21 7.36 13.45 5.97
N SER A 22 6.72 12.83 6.98
CA SER A 22 7.21 11.54 7.48
C SER A 22 7.00 10.44 6.45
N LEU A 23 5.85 10.42 5.76
CA LEU A 23 5.60 9.44 4.70
C LEU A 23 6.63 9.55 3.58
N LEU A 24 6.94 10.77 3.12
CA LEU A 24 7.95 10.99 2.08
C LEU A 24 9.35 10.53 2.53
N ARG A 25 9.77 10.92 3.73
CA ARG A 25 11.05 10.48 4.31
C ARG A 25 11.14 8.96 4.40
N ASP A 26 10.09 8.32 4.93
CA ASP A 26 10.07 6.87 5.14
C ASP A 26 9.99 6.13 3.78
N SER A 27 9.35 6.73 2.76
CA SER A 27 9.36 6.21 1.39
C SER A 27 10.75 6.27 0.74
N MET A 28 11.51 7.35 0.97
CA MET A 28 12.90 7.45 0.52
C MET A 28 13.81 6.46 1.26
N GLU A 29 13.58 6.25 2.55
CA GLU A 29 14.30 5.22 3.32
C GLU A 29 14.00 3.81 2.81
N LEU A 30 12.74 3.52 2.46
CA LEU A 30 12.36 2.27 1.81
C LEU A 30 13.16 2.04 0.51
N ALA A 31 13.25 3.07 -0.33
CA ALA A 31 14.04 3.00 -1.56
C ALA A 31 15.53 2.77 -1.28
N ARG A 32 16.08 3.43 -0.24
CA ARG A 32 17.47 3.21 0.19
C ARG A 32 17.72 1.75 0.58
N LEU A 33 16.77 1.10 1.26
CA LEU A 33 16.86 -0.33 1.59
C LEU A 33 16.93 -1.18 0.33
N VAL A 34 16.08 -0.90 -0.67
CA VAL A 34 16.09 -1.59 -1.97
C VAL A 34 17.45 -1.43 -2.66
N VAL A 35 17.94 -0.18 -2.79
CA VAL A 35 19.23 0.10 -3.45
C VAL A 35 20.39 -0.60 -2.73
N SER A 36 20.41 -0.55 -1.39
CA SER A 36 21.47 -1.13 -0.56
C SER A 36 21.49 -2.67 -0.59
N SER A 37 20.36 -3.32 -0.88
CA SER A 37 20.31 -4.78 -1.02
C SER A 37 20.98 -5.32 -2.28
N GLY A 38 21.28 -4.44 -3.24
CA GLY A 38 21.77 -4.83 -4.55
C GLY A 38 20.68 -5.22 -5.54
N PHE A 39 19.40 -5.22 -5.15
CA PHE A 39 18.29 -5.44 -6.08
C PHE A 39 18.18 -4.29 -7.08
N ARG A 40 17.98 -4.61 -8.35
CA ARG A 40 17.95 -3.65 -9.46
C ARG A 40 16.68 -3.85 -10.28
N PRO A 41 15.52 -3.38 -9.78
CA PRO A 41 14.26 -3.57 -10.47
C PRO A 41 14.29 -2.97 -11.87
N THR A 42 13.69 -3.68 -12.83
CA THR A 42 13.39 -3.18 -14.18
C THR A 42 11.94 -2.69 -14.26
N PHE A 43 11.07 -3.20 -13.37
CA PHE A 43 9.68 -2.78 -13.23
C PHE A 43 9.34 -2.41 -11.80
N LEU A 44 8.61 -1.30 -11.62
CA LEU A 44 8.02 -0.86 -10.37
C LEU A 44 6.50 -0.85 -10.51
N VAL A 45 5.81 -1.56 -9.63
CA VAL A 45 4.35 -1.60 -9.59
C VAL A 45 3.87 -1.04 -8.27
N ALA A 46 3.25 0.15 -8.31
CA ALA A 46 2.65 0.76 -7.13
C ALA A 46 1.20 0.28 -6.95
N MET A 47 0.84 -0.09 -5.74
CA MET A 47 -0.54 -0.46 -5.42
C MET A 47 -1.39 0.79 -5.28
N TRP A 48 -2.39 0.95 -6.14
CA TRP A 48 -3.36 2.03 -6.00
C TRP A 48 -4.34 1.71 -4.87
N ARG A 49 -4.50 2.59 -3.88
CA ARG A 49 -4.20 4.03 -3.85
C ARG A 49 -2.98 4.37 -2.98
N GLY A 50 -2.78 3.71 -1.85
CA GLY A 50 -1.80 4.09 -0.84
C GLY A 50 -0.35 3.91 -1.28
N GLY A 51 -0.05 2.90 -2.08
CA GLY A 51 1.28 2.69 -2.64
C GLY A 51 1.71 3.71 -3.70
N ALA A 52 0.78 4.47 -4.31
CA ALA A 52 1.12 5.39 -5.38
C ALA A 52 2.09 6.53 -4.96
N PRO A 53 1.85 7.29 -3.88
CA PRO A 53 2.79 8.32 -3.44
C PRO A 53 4.15 7.76 -3.03
N ILE A 54 4.18 6.53 -2.49
CA ILE A 54 5.39 5.83 -2.11
C ILE A 54 6.15 5.38 -3.36
N GLY A 55 5.44 4.82 -4.35
CA GLY A 55 6.02 4.40 -5.62
C GLY A 55 6.73 5.53 -6.34
N ILE A 56 6.16 6.75 -6.34
CA ILE A 56 6.80 7.95 -6.90
C ILE A 56 8.12 8.24 -6.17
N ALA A 57 8.10 8.29 -4.84
CA ALA A 57 9.31 8.58 -4.07
C ALA A 57 10.39 7.49 -4.24
N VAL A 58 9.97 6.22 -4.30
CA VAL A 58 10.89 5.09 -4.55
C VAL A 58 11.50 5.20 -5.93
N GLN A 59 10.72 5.49 -6.97
CA GLN A 59 11.21 5.68 -8.33
C GLN A 59 12.26 6.79 -8.40
N GLU A 60 12.00 7.97 -7.84
CA GLU A 60 12.92 9.09 -7.82
C GLU A 60 14.29 8.72 -7.21
N VAL A 61 14.29 7.97 -6.10
CA VAL A 61 15.54 7.52 -5.47
C VAL A 61 16.25 6.46 -6.34
N LEU A 62 15.51 5.53 -6.95
CA LEU A 62 16.09 4.54 -7.88
C LEU A 62 16.76 5.25 -9.07
N GLU A 63 16.08 6.21 -9.69
CA GLU A 63 16.63 6.98 -10.82
C GLU A 63 17.85 7.81 -10.41
N TYR A 64 17.86 8.41 -9.22
CA TYR A 64 19.03 9.09 -8.67
C TYR A 64 20.26 8.17 -8.59
N HIS A 65 20.02 6.88 -8.32
CA HIS A 65 21.06 5.84 -8.32
C HIS A 65 21.26 5.17 -9.69
N SER A 66 20.76 5.77 -10.78
CA SER A 66 20.88 5.27 -12.16
C SER A 66 20.20 3.90 -12.37
N ILE A 67 19.17 3.59 -11.58
CA ILE A 67 18.34 2.41 -11.74
C ILE A 67 17.04 2.86 -12.42
N ILE A 68 16.97 2.67 -13.74
CA ILE A 68 15.80 3.08 -14.53
C ILE A 68 14.77 1.97 -14.52
N VAL A 69 13.53 2.32 -14.16
CA VAL A 69 12.42 1.37 -14.06
C VAL A 69 11.26 1.77 -14.97
N ASP A 70 10.64 0.79 -15.62
CA ASP A 70 9.29 0.95 -16.15
C ASP A 70 8.29 0.87 -14.99
N HIS A 71 7.28 1.72 -14.96
CA HIS A 71 6.44 1.84 -13.77
C HIS A 71 4.95 1.99 -14.10
N ILE A 72 4.11 1.47 -13.22
CA ILE A 72 2.65 1.56 -13.30
C ILE A 72 2.03 1.50 -11.92
N ALA A 73 0.86 2.16 -11.77
CA ALA A 73 -0.01 1.93 -10.62
C ALA A 73 -1.14 0.96 -11.02
N ILE A 74 -1.34 -0.09 -10.23
CA ILE A 74 -2.43 -1.06 -10.42
C ILE A 74 -3.40 -1.00 -9.25
N ARG A 75 -4.69 -1.24 -9.54
CA ARG A 75 -5.73 -1.18 -8.53
C ARG A 75 -6.25 -2.57 -8.18
N THR A 76 -6.41 -2.82 -6.88
CA THR A 76 -7.20 -3.94 -6.37
C THR A 76 -8.56 -3.47 -5.89
N SER A 77 -9.59 -4.28 -6.08
CA SER A 77 -10.91 -4.06 -5.48
C SER A 77 -11.40 -5.34 -4.82
N SER A 78 -11.86 -5.24 -3.58
CA SER A 78 -12.54 -6.34 -2.90
C SER A 78 -13.98 -6.40 -3.40
N TYR A 79 -14.40 -7.54 -3.92
CA TYR A 79 -15.78 -7.79 -4.28
C TYR A 79 -16.45 -8.59 -3.15
N THR A 80 -17.47 -8.02 -2.53
CA THR A 80 -18.38 -8.75 -1.64
C THR A 80 -19.54 -9.22 -2.50
N GLY A 81 -19.47 -10.45 -3.00
CA GLY A 81 -20.60 -11.11 -3.64
C GLY A 81 -21.75 -11.34 -2.65
N ILE A 82 -22.97 -11.50 -3.15
CA ILE A 82 -24.18 -11.73 -2.35
C ILE A 82 -24.11 -13.06 -1.56
N ASP A 83 -23.23 -13.99 -1.96
CA ASP A 83 -22.94 -15.23 -1.27
C ASP A 83 -21.55 -15.20 -0.59
N GLN A 84 -21.55 -15.26 0.69
CA GLN A 84 -20.64 -14.81 1.72
C GLN A 84 -19.32 -15.56 1.94
N ALA A 85 -18.81 -16.39 1.08
CA ALA A 85 -17.64 -17.20 1.48
C ALA A 85 -16.28 -16.66 1.05
N ASP A 86 -16.14 -16.00 -0.12
CA ASP A 86 -14.85 -15.57 -0.62
C ASP A 86 -14.84 -14.12 -1.08
N LYS A 87 -14.06 -13.28 -0.35
CA LYS A 87 -13.71 -11.94 -0.83
C LYS A 87 -12.72 -12.08 -1.99
N THR A 88 -13.23 -12.20 -3.21
CA THR A 88 -12.40 -12.24 -4.39
C THR A 88 -11.80 -10.84 -4.63
N VAL A 89 -10.49 -10.74 -4.67
CA VAL A 89 -9.80 -9.51 -5.03
C VAL A 89 -9.67 -9.48 -6.56
N ARG A 90 -10.20 -8.43 -7.19
CA ARG A 90 -10.00 -8.17 -8.62
C ARG A 90 -8.84 -7.20 -8.81
N VAL A 91 -8.01 -7.48 -9.81
CA VAL A 91 -6.88 -6.64 -10.21
C VAL A 91 -7.21 -5.93 -11.52
N HIS A 92 -6.94 -4.63 -11.57
CA HIS A 92 -7.22 -3.78 -12.72
C HIS A 92 -5.92 -3.18 -13.27
N ALA A 93 -5.90 -2.89 -14.57
CA ALA A 93 -4.75 -2.33 -15.30
C ALA A 93 -3.53 -3.27 -15.40
N ILE A 94 -3.74 -4.58 -15.29
CA ILE A 94 -2.68 -5.58 -15.31
C ILE A 94 -2.19 -5.90 -16.74
N ASP A 95 -2.98 -5.59 -17.77
CA ASP A 95 -2.68 -5.92 -19.17
C ASP A 95 -1.36 -5.30 -19.65
N TYR A 96 -1.05 -4.12 -19.17
CA TYR A 96 0.21 -3.46 -19.47
C TYR A 96 1.40 -4.33 -19.03
N LEU A 97 1.39 -4.78 -17.78
CA LEU A 97 2.44 -5.64 -17.24
C LEU A 97 2.51 -6.98 -17.98
N VAL A 98 1.37 -7.63 -18.20
CA VAL A 98 1.31 -8.94 -18.88
C VAL A 98 1.90 -8.87 -20.30
N SER A 99 1.76 -7.73 -20.97
CA SER A 99 2.29 -7.55 -22.33
C SER A 99 3.77 -7.22 -22.40
N ARG A 100 4.38 -6.81 -21.27
CA ARG A 100 5.74 -6.28 -21.26
C ARG A 100 6.73 -7.10 -20.42
N LEU A 101 6.26 -7.73 -19.33
CA LEU A 101 7.12 -8.49 -18.45
C LEU A 101 7.72 -9.72 -19.16
N SER A 102 8.97 -9.98 -18.84
CA SER A 102 9.71 -11.19 -19.20
C SER A 102 10.28 -11.86 -17.96
N ALA A 103 10.68 -13.13 -18.09
CA ALA A 103 11.28 -13.88 -16.98
C ALA A 103 12.60 -13.29 -16.45
N ASP A 104 13.31 -12.56 -17.32
CA ASP A 104 14.60 -11.93 -16.97
C ASP A 104 14.43 -10.59 -16.25
N ASP A 105 13.19 -10.06 -16.15
CA ASP A 105 12.92 -8.82 -15.46
C ASP A 105 13.03 -8.97 -13.94
N GLU A 106 13.28 -7.86 -13.26
CA GLU A 106 13.25 -7.74 -11.80
C GLU A 106 12.08 -6.85 -11.40
N LEU A 107 11.08 -7.42 -10.72
CA LEU A 107 9.82 -6.73 -10.39
C LEU A 107 9.81 -6.27 -8.94
N LEU A 108 9.55 -4.98 -8.71
CA LEU A 108 9.32 -4.40 -7.38
C LEU A 108 7.85 -4.01 -7.21
N LEU A 109 7.16 -4.65 -6.26
CA LEU A 109 5.80 -4.28 -5.86
C LEU A 109 5.88 -3.34 -4.64
N VAL A 110 5.24 -2.17 -4.74
CA VAL A 110 5.30 -1.12 -3.71
C VAL A 110 3.91 -0.82 -3.16
N ASP A 111 3.77 -0.83 -1.82
CA ASP A 111 2.52 -0.45 -1.14
C ASP A 111 2.83 0.40 0.10
N ASP A 112 1.80 1.02 0.68
CA ASP A 112 1.92 1.81 1.91
C ASP A 112 2.05 0.91 3.15
N VAL A 113 1.21 -0.12 3.23
CA VAL A 113 1.17 -1.04 4.36
C VAL A 113 0.92 -2.49 3.93
N PHE A 114 1.76 -3.39 4.43
CA PHE A 114 1.48 -4.82 4.39
C PHE A 114 0.70 -5.20 5.65
N ASP A 115 -0.63 -5.24 5.57
CA ASP A 115 -1.51 -5.65 6.68
C ASP A 115 -1.75 -7.17 6.62
N SER A 116 -2.81 -7.63 5.98
CA SER A 116 -3.11 -9.07 5.86
C SER A 116 -2.36 -9.78 4.72
N GLY A 117 -1.74 -9.05 3.82
CA GLY A 117 -1.06 -9.56 2.63
C GLY A 117 -1.99 -9.95 1.46
N ARG A 118 -3.30 -10.01 1.68
CA ARG A 118 -4.27 -10.55 0.69
C ARG A 118 -4.28 -9.82 -0.65
N SER A 119 -4.14 -8.48 -0.64
CA SER A 119 -4.15 -7.68 -1.87
C SER A 119 -2.93 -7.98 -2.73
N LEU A 120 -1.74 -7.98 -2.15
CA LEU A 120 -0.49 -8.30 -2.85
C LEU A 120 -0.47 -9.76 -3.31
N GLU A 121 -0.92 -10.69 -2.47
CA GLU A 121 -1.03 -12.10 -2.85
C GLU A 121 -1.95 -12.31 -4.07
N ALA A 122 -3.10 -11.62 -4.11
CA ALA A 122 -4.01 -11.69 -5.26
C ALA A 122 -3.37 -11.11 -6.53
N VAL A 123 -2.64 -9.99 -6.42
CA VAL A 123 -1.91 -9.39 -7.55
C VAL A 123 -0.84 -10.33 -8.09
N ILE A 124 -0.01 -10.87 -7.21
CA ILE A 124 1.06 -11.79 -7.60
C ILE A 124 0.48 -13.03 -8.27
N LYS A 125 -0.55 -13.62 -7.69
CA LYS A 125 -1.22 -14.81 -8.27
C LYS A 125 -1.80 -14.52 -9.66
N GLU A 126 -2.48 -13.38 -9.82
CA GLU A 126 -3.04 -12.99 -11.12
C GLU A 126 -1.94 -12.75 -12.16
N LEU A 127 -0.87 -12.05 -11.79
CA LEU A 127 0.29 -11.83 -12.66
C LEU A 127 0.95 -13.15 -13.05
N GLN A 128 1.19 -14.05 -12.11
CA GLN A 128 1.76 -15.36 -12.37
C GLN A 128 0.92 -16.17 -13.36
N GLN A 129 -0.40 -16.19 -13.17
CA GLN A 129 -1.31 -16.93 -14.05
C GLN A 129 -1.32 -16.37 -15.47
N ARG A 130 -1.23 -15.05 -15.63
CA ARG A 130 -1.34 -14.36 -16.93
C ARG A 130 0.00 -14.26 -17.65
N CYS A 131 1.09 -13.95 -16.95
CA CYS A 131 2.44 -13.91 -17.54
C CYS A 131 2.98 -15.31 -17.85
N ARG A 132 2.55 -16.34 -17.11
CA ARG A 132 2.98 -17.73 -17.31
C ARG A 132 4.51 -17.84 -17.28
N LYS A 133 5.13 -18.31 -18.38
CA LYS A 133 6.59 -18.43 -18.54
C LYS A 133 7.34 -17.08 -18.53
N ASN A 134 6.63 -15.98 -18.72
CA ASN A 134 7.20 -14.63 -18.69
C ASN A 134 7.11 -13.99 -17.30
N TRP A 135 6.63 -14.71 -16.28
CA TRP A 135 6.66 -14.21 -14.91
C TRP A 135 8.11 -14.00 -14.47
N PRO A 136 8.48 -12.82 -13.92
CA PRO A 136 9.82 -12.55 -13.45
C PRO A 136 10.30 -13.56 -12.40
N GLU A 137 11.48 -14.13 -12.59
CA GLU A 137 12.09 -15.03 -11.60
C GLU A 137 12.45 -14.30 -10.31
N LYS A 138 12.79 -13.01 -10.45
CA LYS A 138 13.16 -12.12 -9.33
C LYS A 138 12.08 -11.07 -9.12
N TRP A 139 11.41 -11.15 -8.01
CA TRP A 139 10.45 -10.13 -7.59
C TRP A 139 10.56 -9.90 -6.09
N ARG A 140 10.22 -8.68 -5.66
CA ARG A 140 10.29 -8.23 -4.27
C ARG A 140 9.07 -7.39 -3.91
N ILE A 141 8.75 -7.38 -2.62
CA ILE A 141 7.70 -6.55 -2.02
C ILE A 141 8.37 -5.52 -1.12
N ALA A 142 8.01 -4.24 -1.32
CA ALA A 142 8.47 -3.13 -0.51
C ALA A 142 7.26 -2.37 0.06
N THR A 143 7.21 -2.18 1.38
CA THR A 143 6.14 -1.41 2.05
C THR A 143 6.75 -0.49 3.09
N VAL A 144 6.15 0.69 3.30
CA VAL A 144 6.63 1.56 4.38
C VAL A 144 6.32 0.94 5.74
N TYR A 145 5.11 0.40 5.89
CA TYR A 145 4.67 -0.23 7.13
C TYR A 145 4.38 -1.71 6.94
N TYR A 146 4.73 -2.50 7.96
CA TYR A 146 4.39 -3.91 8.05
C TYR A 146 3.62 -4.16 9.36
N LYS A 147 2.53 -4.91 9.29
CA LYS A 147 1.77 -5.39 10.46
C LYS A 147 1.98 -6.89 10.60
N SER A 148 3.12 -7.27 11.17
CA SER A 148 3.54 -8.67 11.26
C SER A 148 2.54 -9.56 11.99
N SER A 149 1.91 -9.06 13.05
CA SER A 149 0.89 -9.79 13.83
C SER A 149 -0.42 -10.01 13.05
N ARG A 150 -0.69 -9.19 12.04
CA ARG A 150 -1.93 -9.25 11.25
C ARG A 150 -1.75 -9.98 9.92
N ASN A 151 -0.54 -10.35 9.56
CA ASN A 151 -0.28 -11.10 8.33
C ASN A 151 -1.06 -12.43 8.33
N ARG A 152 -1.76 -12.69 7.23
CA ARG A 152 -2.58 -13.89 6.99
C ARG A 152 -2.22 -14.59 5.68
N SER A 153 -1.14 -14.14 5.03
CA SER A 153 -0.61 -14.76 3.80
C SER A 153 0.72 -15.47 4.08
N ALA A 154 1.17 -16.27 3.12
CA ALA A 154 2.51 -16.84 3.17
C ALA A 154 3.60 -15.85 2.78
N LEU A 155 3.21 -14.67 2.26
CA LEU A 155 4.12 -13.62 1.84
C LEU A 155 4.57 -12.77 3.03
N VAL A 156 5.79 -12.27 2.94
CA VAL A 156 6.36 -11.29 3.86
C VAL A 156 7.00 -10.21 2.99
N PRO A 157 6.90 -8.91 3.33
CA PRO A 157 7.60 -7.90 2.57
C PRO A 157 9.11 -8.09 2.69
N ASP A 158 9.83 -8.00 1.55
CA ASP A 158 11.30 -8.09 1.51
C ASP A 158 11.94 -6.84 2.12
N TYR A 159 11.26 -5.70 1.97
CA TYR A 159 11.70 -4.42 2.50
C TYR A 159 10.54 -3.74 3.22
N TYR A 160 10.79 -3.27 4.43
CA TYR A 160 9.87 -2.41 5.17
C TYR A 160 10.64 -1.49 6.12
N VAL A 161 10.05 -0.33 6.46
CA VAL A 161 10.70 0.66 7.32
C VAL A 161 10.29 0.48 8.77
N LEU A 162 9.00 0.21 9.02
CA LEU A 162 8.46 0.13 10.37
C LEU A 162 7.46 -1.02 10.52
N ASP A 163 7.66 -1.84 11.56
CA ASP A 163 6.65 -2.81 12.03
C ASP A 163 5.75 -2.15 13.08
N THR A 164 4.42 -2.24 12.91
CA THR A 164 3.46 -1.63 13.84
C THR A 164 2.07 -2.24 13.71
N ASP A 165 1.39 -2.44 14.83
CA ASP A 165 0.00 -2.89 14.89
C ASP A 165 -1.03 -1.76 14.99
N LYS A 166 -0.57 -0.49 15.06
CA LYS A 166 -1.46 0.66 15.19
C LYS A 166 -2.36 0.85 13.97
N TRP A 167 -3.47 1.53 14.17
CA TRP A 167 -4.31 1.97 13.06
C TRP A 167 -3.65 3.16 12.37
N LEU A 168 -3.11 2.93 11.17
CA LEU A 168 -2.43 3.95 10.39
C LEU A 168 -3.45 4.85 9.70
N VAL A 169 -3.24 6.17 9.78
CA VAL A 169 -4.01 7.18 9.07
C VAL A 169 -3.07 7.96 8.17
N PHE A 170 -3.10 7.66 6.88
CA PHE A 170 -2.21 8.27 5.90
C PHE A 170 -2.60 9.73 5.58
N PRO A 171 -1.66 10.60 5.16
CA PRO A 171 -1.93 12.01 4.93
C PRO A 171 -3.03 12.28 3.90
N HIS A 172 -3.22 11.40 2.93
CA HIS A 172 -4.25 11.47 1.90
C HIS A 172 -5.60 10.85 2.29
N GLU A 173 -5.74 10.29 3.50
CA GLU A 173 -6.98 9.66 3.96
C GLU A 173 -7.84 10.63 4.76
N LEU A 174 -9.13 10.68 4.40
CA LEU A 174 -10.13 11.50 5.08
C LEU A 174 -11.33 10.65 5.55
N ILE A 175 -11.61 9.54 4.85
CA ILE A 175 -12.78 8.69 5.13
C ILE A 175 -12.58 7.97 6.47
N GLY A 176 -13.60 8.08 7.34
CA GLY A 176 -13.55 7.46 8.68
C GLY A 176 -12.89 8.34 9.75
N LEU A 177 -12.56 9.59 9.42
CA LEU A 177 -12.11 10.61 10.37
C LEU A 177 -13.27 11.53 10.75
N THR A 178 -13.20 12.09 11.97
CA THR A 178 -14.09 13.17 12.39
C THR A 178 -13.59 14.52 11.83
N THR A 179 -14.45 15.53 11.84
CA THR A 179 -14.09 16.91 11.45
C THR A 179 -12.91 17.42 12.29
N GLU A 180 -12.93 17.17 13.59
CA GLU A 180 -11.88 17.57 14.52
C GLU A 180 -10.54 16.90 14.17
N GLU A 181 -10.54 15.58 13.92
CA GLU A 181 -9.36 14.84 13.51
C GLU A 181 -8.78 15.37 12.19
N ILE A 182 -9.65 15.74 11.24
CA ILE A 182 -9.21 16.31 9.96
C ILE A 182 -8.57 17.68 10.18
N LEU A 183 -9.20 18.57 10.95
CA LEU A 183 -8.67 19.92 11.23
C LEU A 183 -7.36 19.88 12.02
N GLU A 184 -7.19 18.91 12.92
CA GLU A 184 -5.98 18.76 13.74
C GLU A 184 -4.81 18.14 12.95
N HIS A 185 -5.09 17.14 12.11
CA HIS A 185 -4.04 16.31 11.54
C HIS A 185 -3.85 16.44 10.02
N LYS A 186 -4.73 17.18 9.32
CA LYS A 186 -4.62 17.35 7.86
C LYS A 186 -4.31 18.81 7.50
N PRO A 187 -3.62 19.05 6.37
CA PRO A 187 -3.24 20.40 5.96
C PRO A 187 -4.43 21.15 5.31
N VAL A 188 -5.58 21.20 6.01
CA VAL A 188 -6.81 21.84 5.53
C VAL A 188 -7.33 22.82 6.57
N GLY A 189 -7.97 23.90 6.11
CA GLY A 189 -8.60 24.89 6.99
C GLY A 189 -10.10 24.60 7.23
N PRO A 190 -10.75 25.38 8.12
CA PRO A 190 -12.18 25.20 8.43
C PRO A 190 -13.10 25.23 7.21
N ASN A 191 -12.80 26.08 6.23
CA ASN A 191 -13.58 26.23 4.99
C ASN A 191 -13.56 25.00 4.08
N PHE A 192 -12.72 24.01 4.39
CA PHE A 192 -12.66 22.75 3.63
C PHE A 192 -14.00 21.99 3.61
N PHE A 193 -14.82 22.17 4.62
CA PHE A 193 -16.12 21.49 4.77
C PHE A 193 -17.30 22.27 4.18
N GLU A 194 -17.07 23.53 3.76
CA GLU A 194 -18.10 24.32 3.11
C GLU A 194 -18.28 23.82 1.67
N THR A 195 -19.47 23.33 1.36
CA THR A 195 -19.82 23.02 -0.04
C THR A 195 -20.12 24.32 -0.78
N PRO A 196 -19.60 24.52 -2.00
CA PRO A 196 -19.89 25.70 -2.79
C PRO A 196 -21.38 25.80 -3.18
#